data_d16abd7d2c4be9d83ad638f4808e2a1f
#
_entry.id   d16abd7d2c4be9d83ad638f4808e2a1f
#
_cell.length_a   1.000
_cell.length_b   1.000
_cell.length_c   1.000
_cell.angle_alpha   90.00
_cell.angle_beta   90.00
_cell.angle_gamma   90.00
#
_symmetry.space_group_name_H-M   'P 1'
#
loop_
_entity.id
_entity.type
_entity.pdbx_description
1 polymer ?
#
loop_
_entity_poly.entity_id
_entity_poly.type
_entity_poly.pdbx_seq_one_letter_code
_entity_poly.pdbx_strand_id
1 'polypeptide(L)'
;GPMRMSSRVGLRSPLYCTGVGKAILATLPPEEVARIWTESRPRKLTGRTVADLPHLQAQLDEVRANGYAIDDEENELGVRCVAVAIPGADGRAESAFSISGLTPYMTPERIRRIAAMALDSRTDILADLGIARRSAKE
;
A
#
# COMPACT_ATOMS: atom_id res chain seq x y z
N GLY A 1 13.88 24.32 6.23
CA GLY A 1 13.02 24.65 5.08
C GLY A 1 11.70 23.91 5.14
N PRO A 2 10.75 24.23 4.27
CA PRO A 2 9.49 23.52 4.27
C PRO A 2 9.69 22.05 3.91
N MET A 3 8.98 21.17 4.60
CA MET A 3 8.98 19.75 4.28
C MET A 3 8.32 19.52 2.92
N ARG A 4 8.93 18.69 2.11
CA ARG A 4 8.39 18.29 0.81
C ARG A 4 8.31 16.79 0.73
N MET A 5 7.27 16.29 0.10
CA MET A 5 7.22 14.89 -0.29
C MET A 5 8.01 14.69 -1.56
N SER A 6 8.90 13.69 -1.56
CA SER A 6 9.80 13.38 -2.68
C SER A 6 9.10 12.49 -3.71
N SER A 7 8.05 13.02 -4.33
CA SER A 7 7.29 12.27 -5.33
C SER A 7 7.32 12.96 -6.68
N ARG A 8 7.70 12.23 -7.71
CA ARG A 8 7.67 12.71 -9.12
C ARG A 8 7.37 11.57 -10.07
N VAL A 9 6.80 11.94 -11.21
CA VAL A 9 6.52 11.00 -12.29
C VAL A 9 7.83 10.38 -12.79
N GLY A 10 7.83 9.07 -12.94
CA GLY A 10 8.99 8.30 -13.39
C GLY A 10 9.94 7.87 -12.28
N LEU A 11 9.78 8.36 -11.05
CA LEU A 11 10.57 7.93 -9.93
C LEU A 11 10.11 6.56 -9.46
N ARG A 12 11.05 5.62 -9.33
CA ARG A 12 10.76 4.29 -8.79
C ARG A 12 10.75 4.33 -7.26
N SER A 13 9.77 3.67 -6.67
CA SER A 13 9.65 3.56 -5.21
C SER A 13 9.69 2.09 -4.79
N PRO A 14 10.31 1.80 -3.62
CA PRO A 14 10.35 0.42 -3.14
C PRO A 14 8.96 -0.13 -2.83
N LEU A 15 8.75 -1.43 -3.07
CA LEU A 15 7.48 -2.08 -2.75
C LEU A 15 7.34 -2.38 -1.26
N TYR A 16 8.43 -2.70 -0.58
CA TYR A 16 8.38 -3.22 0.80
C TYR A 16 8.11 -2.15 1.86
N CYS A 17 8.24 -0.87 1.54
CA CYS A 17 8.10 0.21 2.52
C CYS A 17 7.23 1.38 2.03
N THR A 18 6.49 1.21 0.95
CA THR A 18 5.51 2.20 0.49
C THR A 18 4.10 1.64 0.67
N GLY A 19 3.13 2.54 0.82
CA GLY A 19 1.73 2.12 0.95
C GLY A 19 1.25 1.37 -0.29
N VAL A 20 1.46 1.95 -1.47
CA VAL A 20 1.05 1.31 -2.74
C VAL A 20 1.76 -0.02 -2.94
N GLY A 21 3.05 -0.10 -2.61
CA GLY A 21 3.82 -1.33 -2.73
C GLY A 21 3.28 -2.43 -1.82
N LYS A 22 3.06 -2.13 -0.54
CA LYS A 22 2.52 -3.10 0.40
C LYS A 22 1.09 -3.52 0.04
N ALA A 23 0.27 -2.57 -0.44
CA ALA A 23 -1.08 -2.91 -0.90
C ALA A 23 -1.05 -3.91 -2.05
N ILE A 24 -0.13 -3.74 -3.01
CA ILE A 24 0.04 -4.69 -4.11
C ILE A 24 0.59 -6.02 -3.62
N LEU A 25 1.66 -6.01 -2.81
CA LEU A 25 2.27 -7.22 -2.27
C LEU A 25 1.28 -8.08 -1.49
N ALA A 26 0.33 -7.46 -0.79
CA ALA A 26 -0.69 -8.19 -0.02
C ALA A 26 -1.62 -9.02 -0.91
N THR A 27 -1.69 -8.74 -2.22
CA THR A 27 -2.50 -9.52 -3.16
C THR A 27 -1.75 -10.70 -3.77
N LEU A 28 -0.46 -10.85 -3.45
CA LEU A 28 0.39 -11.89 -4.01
C LEU A 28 0.59 -13.06 -3.02
N PRO A 29 0.89 -14.27 -3.53
CA PRO A 29 1.24 -15.37 -2.66
C PRO A 29 2.50 -15.11 -1.83
N PRO A 30 2.63 -15.67 -0.61
CA PRO A 30 3.78 -15.42 0.25
C PRO A 30 5.14 -15.74 -0.38
N GLU A 31 5.23 -16.80 -1.19
CA GLU A 31 6.48 -17.18 -1.87
C GLU A 31 6.88 -16.15 -2.93
N GLU A 32 5.92 -15.51 -3.56
CA GLU A 32 6.19 -14.45 -4.54
C GLU A 32 6.65 -13.18 -3.84
N VAL A 33 6.04 -12.85 -2.69
CA VAL A 33 6.48 -11.76 -1.83
C VAL A 33 7.93 -11.99 -1.38
N ALA A 34 8.27 -13.22 -0.97
CA ALA A 34 9.62 -13.56 -0.56
C ALA A 34 10.63 -13.35 -1.68
N ARG A 35 10.28 -13.75 -2.91
CA ARG A 35 11.13 -13.55 -4.08
C ARG A 35 11.36 -12.06 -4.36
N ILE A 36 10.29 -11.28 -4.35
CA ILE A 36 10.37 -9.83 -4.57
C ILE A 36 11.22 -9.17 -3.49
N TRP A 37 11.06 -9.57 -2.23
CA TRP A 37 11.86 -9.07 -1.12
C TRP A 37 13.35 -9.28 -1.39
N THR A 38 13.73 -10.50 -1.73
CA THR A 38 15.14 -10.84 -2.00
C THR A 38 15.68 -10.05 -3.20
N GLU A 39 14.92 -10.00 -4.28
CA GLU A 39 15.34 -9.29 -5.50
C GLU A 39 15.44 -7.78 -5.31
N SER A 40 14.64 -7.21 -4.42
CA SER A 40 14.65 -5.77 -4.17
C SER A 40 15.87 -5.28 -3.40
N ARG A 41 16.64 -6.20 -2.81
CA ARG A 41 17.79 -5.86 -1.95
C ARG A 41 17.39 -4.83 -0.91
N PRO A 42 16.47 -5.17 0.01
CA PRO A 42 15.87 -4.19 0.89
C PRO A 42 16.87 -3.56 1.83
N ARG A 43 16.65 -2.27 2.08
CA ARG A 43 17.45 -1.51 3.04
C ARG A 43 16.52 -0.61 3.86
N LYS A 44 16.97 -0.21 5.02
CA LYS A 44 16.22 0.73 5.85
C LYS A 44 16.40 2.14 5.31
N LEU A 45 15.30 2.78 4.96
CA LEU A 45 15.27 4.17 4.52
C LEU A 45 15.04 5.11 5.70
N THR A 46 14.35 4.62 6.73
CA THR A 46 14.12 5.34 7.99
C THR A 46 14.28 4.36 9.14
N GLY A 47 14.21 4.86 10.36
CA GLY A 47 14.20 3.98 11.54
C GLY A 47 12.99 3.07 11.62
N ARG A 48 11.93 3.34 10.85
CA ARG A 48 10.68 2.58 10.86
C ARG A 48 10.54 1.61 9.68
N THR A 49 11.44 1.64 8.72
CA THR A 49 11.40 0.70 7.60
C THR A 49 11.47 -0.74 8.11
N VAL A 50 10.61 -1.61 7.61
CA VAL A 50 10.63 -3.03 7.96
C VAL A 50 12.01 -3.61 7.62
N ALA A 51 12.57 -4.38 8.57
CA ALA A 51 13.97 -4.82 8.49
C ALA A 51 14.13 -6.25 7.97
N ASP A 52 13.08 -7.07 8.01
CA ASP A 52 13.16 -8.48 7.62
C ASP A 52 11.84 -8.96 7.02
N LEU A 53 11.91 -10.08 6.31
CA LEU A 53 10.76 -10.65 5.62
C LEU A 53 9.64 -11.09 6.58
N PRO A 54 9.91 -11.74 7.73
CA PRO A 54 8.82 -12.10 8.63
C PRO A 54 8.00 -10.91 9.11
N HIS A 55 8.62 -9.78 9.39
CA HIS A 55 7.90 -8.57 9.78
C HIS A 55 7.09 -8.00 8.61
N LEU A 56 7.66 -8.03 7.39
CA LEU A 56 6.90 -7.63 6.21
C LEU A 56 5.67 -8.53 6.02
N GLN A 57 5.84 -9.85 6.13
CA GLN A 57 4.71 -10.77 5.97
C GLN A 57 3.62 -10.50 7.02
N ALA A 58 4.00 -10.19 8.26
CA ALA A 58 3.05 -9.83 9.30
C ALA A 58 2.29 -8.54 8.96
N GLN A 59 2.97 -7.53 8.42
CA GLN A 59 2.31 -6.30 7.94
C GLN A 59 1.33 -6.62 6.82
N LEU A 60 1.71 -7.48 5.88
CA LEU A 60 0.83 -7.85 4.76
C LEU A 60 -0.40 -8.62 5.22
N ASP A 61 -0.29 -9.43 6.28
CA ASP A 61 -1.44 -10.08 6.88
C ASP A 61 -2.45 -9.04 7.41
N GLU A 62 -1.96 -7.97 8.03
CA GLU A 62 -2.82 -6.86 8.47
C GLU A 62 -3.48 -6.15 7.29
N VAL A 63 -2.74 -5.94 6.20
CA VAL A 63 -3.28 -5.32 4.99
C VAL A 63 -4.44 -6.17 4.44
N ARG A 64 -4.25 -7.48 4.39
CA ARG A 64 -5.30 -8.41 3.92
C ARG A 64 -6.54 -8.36 4.82
N ALA A 65 -6.34 -8.28 6.13
CA ALA A 65 -7.44 -8.20 7.09
C ALA A 65 -8.20 -6.88 7.00
N ASN A 66 -7.47 -5.77 6.84
CA ASN A 66 -8.05 -4.43 6.85
C ASN A 66 -8.53 -3.96 5.48
N GLY A 67 -7.94 -4.47 4.40
CA GLY A 67 -8.23 -4.06 3.03
C GLY A 67 -7.44 -2.85 2.56
N TYR A 68 -6.57 -2.29 3.39
CA TYR A 68 -5.72 -1.15 3.03
C TYR A 68 -4.36 -1.27 3.71
N ALA A 69 -3.38 -0.61 3.13
CA ALA A 69 -2.02 -0.55 3.67
C ALA A 69 -1.74 0.83 4.25
N ILE A 70 -0.87 0.87 5.24
CA ILE A 70 -0.35 2.12 5.81
C ILE A 70 1.17 2.11 5.66
N ASP A 71 1.70 3.22 5.16
CA ASP A 71 3.12 3.55 5.25
C ASP A 71 3.25 4.59 6.36
N ASP A 72 3.75 4.17 7.53
CA ASP A 72 3.93 5.06 8.68
C ASP A 72 5.39 5.46 8.80
N GLU A 73 5.79 6.44 8.01
CA GLU A 73 7.16 6.98 7.99
C GLU A 73 8.20 5.92 7.62
N GLU A 74 7.82 4.89 6.88
CA GLU A 74 8.71 3.78 6.52
C GLU A 74 9.56 4.10 5.30
N ASN A 75 9.04 4.88 4.37
CA ASN A 75 9.75 5.32 3.17
C ASN A 75 10.41 6.68 3.38
N GLU A 76 9.73 7.57 4.10
CA GLU A 76 10.19 8.94 4.33
C GLU A 76 9.67 9.44 5.68
N LEU A 77 10.56 9.94 6.53
CA LEU A 77 10.16 10.53 7.80
C LEU A 77 9.23 11.72 7.59
N GLY A 78 8.22 11.84 8.43
CA GLY A 78 7.25 12.92 8.37
C GLY A 78 6.10 12.68 7.40
N VAL A 79 6.08 11.56 6.69
CA VAL A 79 5.04 11.24 5.71
C VAL A 79 4.33 9.94 6.08
N ARG A 80 2.99 9.98 6.09
CA ARG A 80 2.13 8.80 6.21
C ARG A 80 1.24 8.67 4.99
N CYS A 81 1.04 7.44 4.56
CA CYS A 81 0.21 7.13 3.41
C CYS A 81 -0.80 6.05 3.76
N VAL A 82 -1.98 6.15 3.17
CA VAL A 82 -2.98 5.08 3.15
C VAL A 82 -3.13 4.66 1.70
N ALA A 83 -3.04 3.37 1.43
CA ALA A 83 -3.09 2.84 0.08
C ALA A 83 -4.06 1.68 -0.04
N VAL A 84 -4.72 1.57 -1.19
CA VAL A 84 -5.55 0.42 -1.54
C VAL A 84 -5.13 -0.10 -2.91
N ALA A 85 -5.06 -1.42 -3.03
CA ALA A 85 -4.77 -2.06 -4.30
C ALA A 85 -6.03 -2.14 -5.14
N ILE A 86 -5.85 -2.15 -6.46
CA ILE A 86 -6.91 -2.39 -7.43
C ILE A 86 -6.65 -3.76 -8.03
N PRO A 87 -7.25 -4.84 -7.45
CA PRO A 87 -6.99 -6.18 -7.95
C PRO A 87 -7.66 -6.41 -9.31
N GLY A 88 -6.98 -7.20 -10.14
CA GLY A 88 -7.55 -7.67 -11.39
C GLY A 88 -8.52 -8.84 -11.18
N ALA A 89 -8.98 -9.42 -12.28
CA ALA A 89 -9.94 -10.51 -12.26
C ALA A 89 -9.42 -11.76 -11.54
N ASP A 90 -8.10 -11.96 -11.51
CA ASP A 90 -7.43 -13.07 -10.84
C ASP A 90 -7.14 -12.80 -9.34
N GLY A 91 -7.53 -11.64 -8.84
CA GLY A 91 -7.30 -11.23 -7.46
C GLY A 91 -5.94 -10.59 -7.20
N ARG A 92 -5.03 -10.61 -8.18
CA ARG A 92 -3.72 -9.97 -8.08
C ARG A 92 -3.82 -8.53 -8.54
N ALA A 93 -3.06 -7.64 -7.92
CA ALA A 93 -3.02 -6.24 -8.29
C ALA A 93 -1.70 -5.87 -8.98
N GLU A 94 -1.81 -5.10 -10.05
CA GLU A 94 -0.68 -4.44 -10.71
C GLU A 94 -0.73 -2.93 -10.49
N SER A 95 -1.82 -2.44 -9.92
CA SER A 95 -2.01 -1.02 -9.65
C SER A 95 -2.60 -0.81 -8.26
N ALA A 96 -2.37 0.38 -7.74
CA ALA A 96 -2.87 0.81 -6.45
C ALA A 96 -2.90 2.34 -6.45
N PHE A 97 -3.66 2.92 -5.52
CA PHE A 97 -3.59 4.35 -5.29
C PHE A 97 -3.42 4.63 -3.80
N SER A 98 -2.90 5.81 -3.49
CA SER A 98 -2.66 6.21 -2.11
C SER A 98 -3.02 7.66 -1.88
N ILE A 99 -3.31 7.95 -0.63
CA ILE A 99 -3.44 9.31 -0.12
C ILE A 99 -2.29 9.51 0.87
N SER A 100 -1.47 10.51 0.60
CA SER A 100 -0.29 10.81 1.40
C SER A 100 -0.44 12.18 2.06
N GLY A 101 0.11 12.31 3.23
CA GLY A 101 0.12 13.59 3.92
C GLY A 101 1.23 13.64 4.96
N LEU A 102 1.51 14.85 5.45
CA LEU A 102 2.46 15.05 6.54
C LEU A 102 1.87 14.52 7.85
N THR A 103 2.72 13.91 8.66
CA THR A 103 2.28 13.21 9.88
C THR A 103 1.39 14.05 10.82
N PRO A 104 1.58 15.37 11.00
CA PRO A 104 0.69 16.14 11.85
C PRO A 104 -0.77 16.15 11.37
N TYR A 105 -0.98 15.98 10.05
CA TYR A 105 -2.33 15.98 9.45
C TYR A 105 -2.88 14.56 9.27
N MET A 106 -2.03 13.55 9.34
CA MET A 106 -2.41 12.15 9.16
C MET A 106 -2.53 11.46 10.51
N THR A 107 -3.50 11.91 11.32
CA THR A 107 -3.78 11.33 12.64
C THR A 107 -4.44 9.95 12.48
N PRO A 108 -4.40 9.09 13.51
CA PRO A 108 -5.07 7.80 13.45
C PRO A 108 -6.56 7.89 13.07
N GLU A 109 -7.26 8.91 13.57
CA GLU A 109 -8.66 9.12 13.23
C GLU A 109 -8.86 9.48 11.76
N ARG A 110 -8.03 10.38 11.23
CA ARG A 110 -8.08 10.74 9.80
C ARG A 110 -7.71 9.57 8.92
N ILE A 111 -6.71 8.78 9.32
CA ILE A 111 -6.33 7.58 8.58
C ILE A 111 -7.52 6.63 8.46
N ARG A 112 -8.27 6.39 9.53
CA ARG A 112 -9.46 5.54 9.47
C ARG A 112 -10.52 6.06 8.50
N ARG A 113 -10.76 7.38 8.51
CA ARG A 113 -11.71 8.02 7.59
C ARG A 113 -11.24 7.96 6.15
N ILE A 114 -9.97 8.25 5.92
CA ILE A 114 -9.36 8.20 4.58
C ILE A 114 -9.41 6.77 4.04
N ALA A 115 -9.11 5.78 4.88
CA ALA A 115 -9.17 4.38 4.50
C ALA A 115 -10.60 3.98 4.06
N ALA A 116 -11.61 4.40 4.82
CA ALA A 116 -13.00 4.12 4.45
C ALA A 116 -13.36 4.75 3.08
N MET A 117 -12.97 5.99 2.87
CA MET A 117 -13.19 6.69 1.59
C MET A 117 -12.43 6.01 0.44
N ALA A 118 -11.20 5.59 0.69
CA ALA A 118 -10.40 4.89 -0.31
C ALA A 118 -11.01 3.54 -0.69
N LEU A 119 -11.53 2.80 0.27
CA LEU A 119 -12.20 1.54 0.00
C LEU A 119 -13.49 1.72 -0.80
N ASP A 120 -14.25 2.77 -0.52
CA ASP A 120 -15.44 3.12 -1.30
C ASP A 120 -15.05 3.51 -2.74
N SER A 121 -14.02 4.32 -2.91
CA SER A 121 -13.50 4.70 -4.23
C SER A 121 -13.02 3.49 -5.01
N ARG A 122 -12.36 2.53 -4.34
CA ARG A 122 -11.94 1.28 -4.98
C ARG A 122 -13.15 0.51 -5.52
N THR A 123 -14.23 0.43 -4.76
CA THR A 123 -15.44 -0.24 -5.21
C THR A 123 -15.97 0.38 -6.50
N ASP A 124 -16.02 1.70 -6.59
CA ASP A 124 -16.46 2.42 -7.78
C ASP A 124 -15.53 2.16 -8.96
N ILE A 125 -14.22 2.20 -8.74
CA ILE A 125 -13.21 1.94 -9.78
C ILE A 125 -13.36 0.51 -10.31
N LEU A 126 -13.50 -0.47 -9.42
CA LEU A 126 -13.67 -1.86 -9.84
C LEU A 126 -14.96 -2.06 -10.65
N ALA A 127 -16.03 -1.40 -10.27
CA ALA A 127 -17.28 -1.44 -11.02
C ALA A 127 -17.10 -0.84 -12.42
N ASP A 128 -16.45 0.30 -12.54
CA ASP A 128 -16.17 0.96 -13.82
C ASP A 128 -15.30 0.08 -14.73
N LEU A 129 -14.37 -0.66 -14.15
CA LEU A 129 -13.54 -1.60 -14.89
C LEU A 129 -14.24 -2.92 -15.21
N GLY A 130 -15.46 -3.14 -14.68
CA GLY A 130 -16.20 -4.37 -14.87
C GLY A 130 -15.78 -5.54 -14.01
N ILE A 131 -14.77 -5.38 -13.15
CA ILE A 131 -14.21 -6.45 -12.32
C ILE A 131 -15.18 -6.84 -11.20
N ALA A 132 -15.74 -5.86 -10.49
CA ALA A 132 -16.66 -6.09 -9.38
C ALA A 132 -17.97 -6.76 -9.83
N ARG A 133 -18.42 -6.46 -11.06
CA ARG A 133 -19.63 -7.06 -11.63
C ARG A 133 -19.47 -8.57 -11.86
N ARG A 134 -18.27 -9.02 -12.22
CA ARG A 134 -17.96 -10.44 -12.38
C ARG A 134 -18.00 -11.16 -11.05
N SER A 135 -17.43 -10.56 -10.01
CA SER A 135 -17.44 -11.12 -8.67
C SER A 135 -18.84 -11.20 -8.08
N ALA A 136 -19.70 -10.20 -8.33
CA ALA A 136 -21.07 -10.17 -7.84
C ALA A 136 -21.99 -11.22 -8.49
N LYS A 137 -21.61 -11.78 -9.63
CA LYS A 137 -22.38 -12.81 -10.34
C LYS A 137 -22.00 -14.23 -9.95
N GLU A 138 -20.91 -14.36 -9.25
CA GLU A 138 -20.45 -15.65 -8.74
C GLU A 138 -21.07 -15.91 -7.35
#